data_65026689fda56eb80f73a2f11503afd9
#
_entry.id   65026689fda56eb80f73a2f11503afd9
#
_cell.length_a   1.000
_cell.length_b   1.000
_cell.length_c   1.000
_cell.angle_alpha   90.00
_cell.angle_beta   90.00
_cell.angle_gamma   90.00
#
_symmetry.space_group_name_H-M   'P 1'
#
loop_
_entity.id
_entity.type
_entity.pdbx_description
1 polymer ?
#
loop_
_entity_poly.entity_id
_entity_poly.type
_entity_poly.pdbx_seq_one_letter_code
_entity_poly.pdbx_strand_id
1 'polypeptide(L)'
;PNGRRSTLFDEFMIAMCGVAARMNAGMLVCSGDVLLLFNPLQIDFYGKGAAALSIKEPAEIGKNHGVYRRDREGNVGGFLHKKTVEQLHEMGAVDEHGHVDIDTGAVMMSVDLLNSLYSLIDTEEKCAACVNEQARLSFYADFLYPLASDSTLEQYYQETPEGEFTPELRACREKIWAALHPYQMKLIRMSPAAFIHFGTTRELLHLMTEGMEQFTHLGWQARINTNSQEKSYGAGNSYISLRADVGAGSYIEDSYLHHGTVVGERCVISGVTLDGQSVPADTVLHGLKLQDGRFVVRMYGVCDNPKEAALFGKKIGEPLWTAAVYPIRNTIQEAVSATLRAYEDGLPTLEDGIADF
;
A
#
# COMPACT_ATOMS: atom_id res chain seq x y z
N PRO A 1 18.87 -8.14 -10.21
CA PRO A 1 19.93 -9.11 -10.58
C PRO A 1 21.01 -8.51 -11.48
N ASN A 2 20.71 -7.47 -12.26
CA ASN A 2 21.64 -6.84 -13.22
C ASN A 2 22.17 -5.46 -12.76
N GLY A 3 22.00 -5.11 -11.49
CA GLY A 3 22.38 -3.82 -10.90
C GLY A 3 21.52 -2.63 -11.32
N ARG A 4 20.40 -2.89 -12.01
CA ARG A 4 19.40 -1.86 -12.32
C ARG A 4 18.23 -1.95 -11.32
N ARG A 5 17.57 -0.83 -11.11
CA ARG A 5 16.34 -0.81 -10.33
C ARG A 5 15.24 -1.56 -11.06
N SER A 6 14.52 -2.43 -10.35
CA SER A 6 13.21 -2.94 -10.77
C SER A 6 12.13 -1.94 -10.38
N THR A 7 11.11 -1.84 -11.20
CA THR A 7 9.85 -1.18 -10.85
C THR A 7 8.82 -2.23 -10.47
N LEU A 8 7.76 -1.86 -9.78
CA LEU A 8 6.62 -2.75 -9.52
C LEU A 8 6.02 -3.27 -10.84
N PHE A 9 6.09 -2.48 -11.90
CA PHE A 9 5.64 -2.92 -13.23
C PHE A 9 6.49 -4.07 -13.79
N ASP A 10 7.82 -4.02 -13.64
CA ASP A 10 8.70 -5.09 -14.10
C ASP A 10 8.40 -6.40 -13.35
N GLU A 11 8.24 -6.34 -12.03
CA GLU A 11 7.91 -7.49 -11.19
C GLU A 11 6.52 -8.04 -11.52
N PHE A 12 5.55 -7.16 -11.75
CA PHE A 12 4.21 -7.55 -12.18
C PHE A 12 4.24 -8.28 -13.51
N MET A 13 4.96 -7.76 -14.53
CA MET A 13 5.06 -8.39 -15.84
C MET A 13 5.72 -9.77 -15.79
N ILE A 14 6.75 -9.93 -14.94
CA ILE A 14 7.40 -11.24 -14.73
C ILE A 14 6.41 -12.23 -14.08
N ALA A 15 5.70 -11.81 -13.04
CA ALA A 15 4.70 -12.64 -12.35
C ALA A 15 3.54 -13.04 -13.28
N MET A 16 3.08 -12.11 -14.14
CA MET A 16 1.98 -12.34 -15.06
C MET A 16 2.25 -13.44 -16.08
N CYS A 17 3.51 -13.65 -16.49
CA CYS A 17 3.85 -14.77 -17.39
C CYS A 17 3.45 -16.12 -16.80
N GLY A 18 3.60 -16.30 -15.49
CA GLY A 18 3.18 -17.54 -14.82
C GLY A 18 1.67 -17.64 -14.60
N VAL A 19 1.01 -16.54 -14.29
CA VAL A 19 -0.43 -16.49 -13.99
C VAL A 19 -1.27 -16.61 -15.24
N ALA A 20 -0.90 -15.92 -16.34
CA ALA A 20 -1.66 -15.89 -17.59
C ALA A 20 -1.88 -17.27 -18.20
N ALA A 21 -0.96 -18.21 -17.96
CA ALA A 21 -1.10 -19.60 -18.42
C ALA A 21 -2.07 -20.43 -17.55
N ARG A 22 -2.58 -19.89 -16.45
CA ARG A 22 -3.37 -20.59 -15.43
C ARG A 22 -4.79 -20.04 -15.24
N MET A 23 -5.19 -19.10 -16.06
CA MET A 23 -6.55 -18.55 -16.07
C MET A 23 -7.04 -18.31 -17.49
N ASN A 24 -8.36 -18.28 -17.65
CA ASN A 24 -8.99 -17.78 -18.88
C ASN A 24 -8.70 -16.29 -19.05
N ALA A 25 -9.01 -15.76 -20.23
CA ALA A 25 -9.00 -14.31 -20.44
C ALA A 25 -9.82 -13.61 -19.34
N GLY A 26 -9.27 -12.52 -18.80
CA GLY A 26 -9.85 -11.82 -17.68
C GLY A 26 -8.91 -10.72 -17.18
N MET A 27 -9.07 -10.35 -15.93
CA MET A 27 -8.25 -9.34 -15.24
C MET A 27 -7.73 -9.91 -13.92
N LEU A 28 -6.48 -9.63 -13.60
CA LEU A 28 -5.93 -9.77 -12.26
C LEU A 28 -5.84 -8.37 -11.63
N VAL A 29 -6.52 -8.19 -10.52
CA VAL A 29 -6.38 -7.01 -9.65
C VAL A 29 -5.38 -7.34 -8.57
N CYS A 30 -4.43 -6.44 -8.31
CA CYS A 30 -3.45 -6.57 -7.23
C CYS A 30 -3.38 -5.28 -6.41
N SER A 31 -3.22 -5.39 -5.10
CA SER A 31 -2.86 -4.25 -4.25
C SER A 31 -1.49 -3.69 -4.62
N GLY A 32 -1.36 -2.35 -4.59
CA GLY A 32 -0.11 -1.66 -4.91
C GLY A 32 0.91 -1.62 -3.77
N ASP A 33 0.50 -1.99 -2.57
CA ASP A 33 1.27 -1.97 -1.32
C ASP A 33 1.55 -3.38 -0.78
N VAL A 34 1.52 -4.38 -1.66
CA VAL A 34 1.77 -5.79 -1.35
C VAL A 34 2.75 -6.39 -2.33
N LEU A 35 3.71 -7.15 -1.81
CA LEU A 35 4.48 -8.10 -2.58
C LEU A 35 4.05 -9.52 -2.18
N LEU A 36 3.43 -10.21 -3.12
CA LEU A 36 2.95 -11.58 -2.92
C LEU A 36 3.89 -12.57 -3.63
N LEU A 37 4.56 -13.41 -2.84
CA LEU A 37 5.45 -14.45 -3.34
C LEU A 37 4.71 -15.79 -3.31
N PHE A 38 4.59 -16.44 -4.45
CA PHE A 38 3.85 -17.69 -4.58
C PHE A 38 4.29 -18.52 -5.77
N ASN A 39 3.88 -19.79 -5.80
CA ASN A 39 4.07 -20.64 -6.96
C ASN A 39 2.85 -20.50 -7.91
N PRO A 40 2.99 -19.94 -9.12
CA PRO A 40 1.90 -19.80 -10.07
C PRO A 40 1.20 -21.11 -10.45
N LEU A 41 1.87 -22.27 -10.28
CA LEU A 41 1.28 -23.58 -10.54
C LEU A 41 0.10 -23.92 -9.63
N GLN A 42 -0.05 -23.21 -8.51
CA GLN A 42 -1.19 -23.37 -7.58
C GLN A 42 -2.46 -22.66 -8.06
N ILE A 43 -2.34 -21.78 -9.05
CA ILE A 43 -3.48 -21.10 -9.65
C ILE A 43 -4.18 -22.05 -10.61
N ASP A 44 -5.50 -22.15 -10.44
CA ASP A 44 -6.39 -22.89 -11.32
C ASP A 44 -7.72 -22.13 -11.39
N PHE A 45 -7.84 -21.23 -12.36
CA PHE A 45 -9.04 -20.41 -12.53
C PHE A 45 -9.46 -20.34 -14.02
N TYR A 46 -10.27 -21.30 -14.40
CA TYR A 46 -10.86 -21.40 -15.76
C TYR A 46 -12.39 -21.23 -15.75
N GLY A 47 -12.95 -20.79 -14.60
CA GLY A 47 -14.38 -20.62 -14.42
C GLY A 47 -14.89 -19.21 -14.74
N LYS A 48 -16.18 -19.02 -14.47
CA LYS A 48 -16.84 -17.71 -14.44
C LYS A 48 -16.76 -17.12 -13.04
N GLY A 49 -16.91 -15.78 -12.95
CA GLY A 49 -16.90 -15.07 -11.68
C GLY A 49 -15.50 -14.61 -11.28
N ALA A 50 -15.15 -14.79 -10.02
CA ALA A 50 -13.88 -14.36 -9.47
C ALA A 50 -13.11 -15.49 -8.77
N ALA A 51 -11.81 -15.28 -8.53
CA ALA A 51 -11.02 -16.11 -7.63
C ALA A 51 -10.07 -15.22 -6.81
N ALA A 52 -10.17 -15.33 -5.49
CA ALA A 52 -9.31 -14.65 -4.54
C ALA A 52 -8.09 -15.50 -4.21
N LEU A 53 -6.91 -14.91 -4.27
CA LEU A 53 -5.68 -15.54 -3.79
C LEU A 53 -5.53 -15.27 -2.30
N SER A 54 -5.30 -16.32 -1.52
CA SER A 54 -5.21 -16.25 -0.06
C SER A 54 -4.02 -17.03 0.46
N ILE A 55 -3.54 -16.63 1.63
CA ILE A 55 -2.59 -17.39 2.43
C ILE A 55 -3.15 -17.62 3.82
N LYS A 56 -2.62 -18.64 4.50
CA LYS A 56 -2.94 -18.90 5.91
C LYS A 56 -1.98 -18.15 6.82
N GLU A 57 -2.55 -17.33 7.70
CA GLU A 57 -1.81 -16.60 8.72
C GLU A 57 -2.50 -16.67 10.08
N PRO A 58 -1.78 -16.48 11.21
CA PRO A 58 -2.40 -16.36 12.52
C PRO A 58 -3.51 -15.30 12.56
N ALA A 59 -4.58 -15.55 13.31
CA ALA A 59 -5.70 -14.63 13.47
C ALA A 59 -5.26 -13.24 13.97
N GLU A 60 -4.19 -13.17 14.76
CA GLU A 60 -3.60 -11.91 15.24
C GLU A 60 -3.06 -11.02 14.10
N ILE A 61 -2.61 -11.61 13.01
CA ILE A 61 -2.24 -10.88 11.79
C ILE A 61 -3.51 -10.53 11.03
N GLY A 62 -4.45 -11.46 10.91
CA GLY A 62 -5.70 -11.32 10.20
C GLY A 62 -6.58 -10.14 10.64
N LYS A 63 -6.50 -9.75 11.93
CA LYS A 63 -7.28 -8.60 12.44
C LYS A 63 -6.97 -7.26 11.76
N ASN A 64 -5.79 -7.14 11.15
CA ASN A 64 -5.34 -5.92 10.48
C ASN A 64 -5.65 -5.91 8.97
N HIS A 65 -6.12 -7.03 8.43
CA HIS A 65 -6.34 -7.26 7.01
C HIS A 65 -7.78 -7.65 6.70
N GLY A 66 -8.08 -7.89 5.44
CA GLY A 66 -9.25 -8.64 5.01
C GLY A 66 -9.05 -10.12 5.30
N VAL A 67 -10.12 -10.81 5.69
CA VAL A 67 -10.13 -12.25 5.94
C VAL A 67 -11.28 -12.88 5.17
N TYR A 68 -11.00 -13.96 4.46
CA TYR A 68 -12.00 -14.76 3.79
C TYR A 68 -12.49 -15.88 4.73
N ARG A 69 -13.80 -16.02 4.85
CA ARG A 69 -14.42 -17.22 5.40
C ARG A 69 -14.81 -18.13 4.24
N ARG A 70 -14.34 -19.37 4.26
CA ARG A 70 -14.60 -20.36 3.23
C ARG A 70 -15.96 -21.02 3.44
N ASP A 71 -16.74 -21.21 2.38
CA ASP A 71 -17.94 -22.02 2.39
C ASP A 71 -17.61 -23.54 2.25
N ARG A 72 -18.65 -24.38 2.23
CA ARG A 72 -18.51 -25.84 2.10
C ARG A 72 -18.04 -26.29 0.71
N GLU A 73 -18.27 -25.47 -0.29
CA GLU A 73 -17.95 -25.77 -1.70
C GLU A 73 -16.52 -25.30 -2.06
N GLY A 74 -15.89 -24.54 -1.20
CA GLY A 74 -14.53 -24.04 -1.40
C GLY A 74 -14.47 -22.63 -1.98
N ASN A 75 -15.61 -21.94 -2.02
CA ASN A 75 -15.70 -20.55 -2.41
C ASN A 75 -15.59 -19.64 -1.16
N VAL A 76 -15.53 -18.35 -1.40
CA VAL A 76 -15.63 -17.33 -0.35
C VAL A 76 -17.08 -17.24 0.11
N GLY A 77 -17.36 -17.73 1.32
CA GLY A 77 -18.66 -17.62 1.98
C GLY A 77 -18.87 -16.26 2.64
N GLY A 78 -17.78 -15.63 3.11
CA GLY A 78 -17.84 -14.29 3.71
C GLY A 78 -16.52 -13.55 3.54
N PHE A 79 -16.60 -12.23 3.41
CA PHE A 79 -15.47 -11.32 3.44
C PHE A 79 -15.53 -10.45 4.71
N LEU A 80 -14.50 -10.55 5.55
CA LEU A 80 -14.46 -9.95 6.88
C LEU A 80 -13.32 -8.93 6.92
N HIS A 81 -13.63 -7.65 6.89
CA HIS A 81 -12.62 -6.60 6.84
C HIS A 81 -12.33 -6.04 8.24
N LYS A 82 -11.07 -6.12 8.68
CA LYS A 82 -10.56 -5.56 9.95
C LYS A 82 -11.42 -5.91 11.17
N LYS A 83 -11.75 -7.19 11.33
CA LYS A 83 -12.49 -7.70 12.50
C LYS A 83 -11.51 -8.07 13.62
N THR A 84 -11.95 -7.96 14.87
CA THR A 84 -11.13 -8.42 16.01
C THR A 84 -10.96 -9.95 15.99
N VAL A 85 -9.98 -10.47 16.70
CA VAL A 85 -9.73 -11.93 16.77
C VAL A 85 -10.97 -12.66 17.30
N GLU A 86 -11.65 -12.10 18.30
CA GLU A 86 -12.87 -12.64 18.87
C GLU A 86 -13.99 -12.70 17.81
N GLN A 87 -14.17 -11.62 17.06
CA GLN A 87 -15.15 -11.57 15.97
C GLN A 87 -14.84 -12.59 14.87
N LEU A 88 -13.55 -12.76 14.51
CA LEU A 88 -13.13 -13.77 13.52
C LEU A 88 -13.45 -15.19 13.99
N HIS A 89 -13.30 -15.49 15.30
CA HIS A 89 -13.71 -16.76 15.89
C HIS A 89 -15.23 -16.94 15.85
N GLU A 90 -15.99 -15.95 16.31
CA GLU A 90 -17.47 -15.99 16.34
C GLU A 90 -18.07 -16.19 14.94
N MET A 91 -17.45 -15.58 13.92
CA MET A 91 -17.86 -15.69 12.52
C MET A 91 -17.38 -16.97 11.83
N GLY A 92 -16.62 -17.83 12.53
CA GLY A 92 -16.14 -19.10 12.01
C GLY A 92 -15.07 -18.98 10.93
N ALA A 93 -14.28 -17.91 10.96
CA ALA A 93 -13.17 -17.69 10.03
C ALA A 93 -11.85 -18.29 10.50
N VAL A 94 -11.71 -18.58 11.80
CA VAL A 94 -10.50 -19.13 12.40
C VAL A 94 -10.57 -20.66 12.38
N ASP A 95 -9.52 -21.31 11.88
CA ASP A 95 -9.44 -22.76 11.85
C ASP A 95 -8.95 -23.36 13.19
N GLU A 96 -8.86 -24.69 13.25
CA GLU A 96 -8.44 -25.46 14.44
C GLU A 96 -7.01 -25.18 14.92
N HIS A 97 -6.18 -24.56 14.04
CA HIS A 97 -4.81 -24.17 14.34
C HIS A 97 -4.67 -22.70 14.71
N GLY A 98 -5.77 -21.94 14.80
CA GLY A 98 -5.77 -20.52 15.08
C GLY A 98 -5.42 -19.62 13.88
N HIS A 99 -5.51 -20.17 12.65
CA HIS A 99 -5.20 -19.45 11.42
C HIS A 99 -6.46 -19.02 10.67
N VAL A 100 -6.31 -17.97 9.88
CA VAL A 100 -7.34 -17.42 8.99
C VAL A 100 -6.85 -17.39 7.54
N ASP A 101 -7.76 -17.28 6.59
CA ASP A 101 -7.46 -17.05 5.18
C ASP A 101 -7.36 -15.55 4.93
N ILE A 102 -6.14 -15.00 4.86
CA ILE A 102 -5.91 -13.56 4.61
C ILE A 102 -6.19 -13.22 3.15
N ASP A 103 -6.89 -12.10 2.95
CA ASP A 103 -6.94 -11.42 1.67
C ASP A 103 -5.55 -10.86 1.33
N THR A 104 -4.99 -11.34 0.22
CA THR A 104 -3.68 -10.87 -0.27
C THR A 104 -3.78 -9.66 -1.19
N GLY A 105 -4.98 -9.10 -1.38
CA GLY A 105 -5.21 -8.03 -2.34
C GLY A 105 -5.09 -8.47 -3.81
N ALA A 106 -5.03 -9.79 -4.08
CA ALA A 106 -4.92 -10.33 -5.43
C ALA A 106 -6.19 -11.11 -5.78
N VAL A 107 -6.94 -10.62 -6.77
CA VAL A 107 -8.22 -11.21 -7.22
C VAL A 107 -8.25 -11.32 -8.74
N MET A 108 -8.53 -12.49 -9.24
CA MET A 108 -8.77 -12.75 -10.66
C MET A 108 -10.27 -12.62 -10.97
N MET A 109 -10.60 -11.98 -12.08
CA MET A 109 -11.96 -11.78 -12.56
C MET A 109 -12.10 -12.29 -13.99
N SER A 110 -13.14 -13.07 -14.27
CA SER A 110 -13.46 -13.56 -15.62
C SER A 110 -14.01 -12.44 -16.49
N VAL A 111 -13.94 -12.62 -17.81
CA VAL A 111 -14.52 -11.67 -18.79
C VAL A 111 -16.02 -11.47 -18.58
N ASP A 112 -16.77 -12.54 -18.23
CA ASP A 112 -18.21 -12.44 -17.96
C ASP A 112 -18.51 -11.46 -16.82
N LEU A 113 -17.76 -11.58 -15.72
CA LEU A 113 -17.88 -10.68 -14.56
C LEU A 113 -17.48 -9.25 -14.92
N LEU A 114 -16.37 -9.08 -15.66
CA LEU A 114 -15.93 -7.77 -16.12
C LEU A 114 -16.96 -7.09 -17.02
N ASN A 115 -17.61 -7.84 -17.92
CA ASN A 115 -18.70 -7.32 -18.76
C ASN A 115 -19.89 -6.86 -17.91
N SER A 116 -20.23 -7.60 -16.86
CA SER A 116 -21.29 -7.19 -15.91
C SER A 116 -20.93 -5.90 -15.20
N LEU A 117 -19.67 -5.74 -14.74
CA LEU A 117 -19.17 -4.50 -14.14
C LEU A 117 -19.16 -3.34 -15.16
N TYR A 118 -18.66 -3.61 -16.38
CA TYR A 118 -18.63 -2.58 -17.42
C TYR A 118 -20.02 -2.06 -17.79
N SER A 119 -21.04 -2.90 -17.75
CA SER A 119 -22.41 -2.50 -18.04
C SER A 119 -22.97 -1.45 -17.04
N LEU A 120 -22.33 -1.29 -15.88
CA LEU A 120 -22.68 -0.27 -14.90
C LEU A 120 -22.16 1.14 -15.24
N ILE A 121 -21.18 1.22 -16.18
CA ILE A 121 -20.48 2.46 -16.56
C ILE A 121 -20.34 2.63 -18.07
N ASP A 122 -21.07 1.87 -18.88
CA ASP A 122 -20.95 1.82 -20.34
C ASP A 122 -21.54 3.07 -21.07
N THR A 123 -22.16 3.99 -20.34
CA THR A 123 -22.60 5.30 -20.82
C THR A 123 -22.11 6.43 -19.91
N GLU A 124 -22.03 7.64 -20.44
CA GLU A 124 -21.62 8.82 -19.64
C GLU A 124 -22.52 9.02 -18.41
N GLU A 125 -23.82 8.84 -18.55
CA GLU A 125 -24.80 8.97 -17.47
C GLU A 125 -24.56 7.92 -16.37
N LYS A 126 -24.37 6.66 -16.74
CA LYS A 126 -24.09 5.57 -15.78
C LYS A 126 -22.73 5.77 -15.12
N CYS A 127 -21.71 6.18 -15.90
CA CYS A 127 -20.40 6.46 -15.37
C CYS A 127 -20.47 7.59 -14.34
N ALA A 128 -21.10 8.73 -14.65
CA ALA A 128 -21.26 9.84 -13.74
C ALA A 128 -22.05 9.48 -12.46
N ALA A 129 -22.99 8.55 -12.55
CA ALA A 129 -23.75 8.09 -11.39
C ALA A 129 -22.96 7.20 -10.43
N CYS A 130 -21.91 6.49 -10.90
CA CYS A 130 -21.13 5.56 -10.09
C CYS A 130 -19.71 6.07 -9.77
N VAL A 131 -19.15 6.93 -10.62
CA VAL A 131 -17.78 7.46 -10.49
C VAL A 131 -17.82 8.91 -10.09
N ASN A 132 -18.01 9.17 -8.81
CA ASN A 132 -18.09 10.51 -8.23
C ASN A 132 -17.73 10.49 -6.74
N GLU A 133 -17.52 11.68 -6.16
CA GLU A 133 -17.12 11.80 -4.75
C GLU A 133 -18.21 11.38 -3.75
N GLN A 134 -19.46 11.39 -4.13
CA GLN A 134 -20.58 10.99 -3.28
C GLN A 134 -20.69 9.46 -3.18
N ALA A 135 -20.37 8.74 -4.27
CA ALA A 135 -20.43 7.28 -4.28
C ALA A 135 -19.19 6.64 -3.65
N ARG A 136 -17.98 7.16 -3.87
CA ARG A 136 -16.69 6.70 -3.31
C ARG A 136 -16.61 5.18 -3.06
N LEU A 137 -16.65 4.42 -4.15
CA LEU A 137 -16.67 2.97 -4.09
C LEU A 137 -15.32 2.40 -3.62
N SER A 138 -15.36 1.43 -2.71
CA SER A 138 -14.22 0.67 -2.23
C SER A 138 -14.13 -0.68 -2.95
N PHE A 139 -12.93 -1.07 -3.37
CA PHE A 139 -12.74 -2.39 -3.96
C PHE A 139 -13.16 -3.51 -3.00
N TYR A 140 -12.79 -3.41 -1.75
CA TYR A 140 -13.07 -4.43 -0.73
C TYR A 140 -14.55 -4.49 -0.34
N ALA A 141 -15.10 -3.39 0.12
CA ALA A 141 -16.47 -3.34 0.61
C ALA A 141 -17.50 -3.42 -0.52
N ASP A 142 -17.21 -2.84 -1.70
CA ASP A 142 -18.22 -2.68 -2.73
C ASP A 142 -18.12 -3.72 -3.86
N PHE A 143 -16.95 -4.31 -4.11
CA PHE A 143 -16.80 -5.30 -5.18
C PHE A 143 -16.56 -6.73 -4.68
N LEU A 144 -15.85 -6.94 -3.57
CA LEU A 144 -15.60 -8.30 -3.06
C LEU A 144 -16.76 -8.82 -2.22
N TYR A 145 -17.39 -7.96 -1.42
CA TYR A 145 -18.48 -8.37 -0.53
C TYR A 145 -19.66 -9.02 -1.26
N PRO A 146 -20.19 -8.48 -2.37
CA PRO A 146 -21.28 -9.10 -3.12
C PRO A 146 -20.97 -10.48 -3.71
N LEU A 147 -19.69 -10.81 -3.89
CA LEU A 147 -19.21 -12.09 -4.43
C LEU A 147 -19.16 -13.21 -3.38
N ALA A 148 -19.34 -12.88 -2.10
CA ALA A 148 -19.36 -13.87 -1.03
C ALA A 148 -20.72 -14.59 -1.00
N SER A 149 -20.73 -15.92 -0.98
CA SER A 149 -21.95 -16.74 -1.15
C SER A 149 -22.98 -16.58 -0.04
N ASP A 150 -22.54 -16.25 1.19
CA ASP A 150 -23.43 -16.09 2.35
C ASP A 150 -23.76 -14.63 2.65
N SER A 151 -23.36 -13.69 1.76
CA SER A 151 -23.65 -12.27 1.91
C SER A 151 -25.14 -11.96 1.61
N THR A 152 -25.67 -10.92 2.22
CA THR A 152 -27.00 -10.40 1.92
C THR A 152 -26.97 -8.92 1.59
N LEU A 153 -27.96 -8.42 0.84
CA LEU A 153 -28.02 -7.02 0.47
C LEU A 153 -28.16 -6.10 1.71
N GLU A 154 -28.90 -6.55 2.74
CA GLU A 154 -29.07 -5.81 3.98
C GLU A 154 -27.73 -5.66 4.73
N GLN A 155 -26.94 -6.72 4.82
CA GLN A 155 -25.61 -6.68 5.42
C GLN A 155 -24.66 -5.84 4.57
N TYR A 156 -24.73 -5.92 3.25
CA TYR A 156 -23.93 -5.12 2.34
C TYR A 156 -24.13 -3.61 2.55
N TYR A 157 -25.36 -3.18 2.85
CA TYR A 157 -25.60 -1.77 3.22
C TYR A 157 -24.94 -1.37 4.55
N GLN A 158 -24.62 -2.32 5.42
CA GLN A 158 -23.97 -2.07 6.71
C GLN A 158 -22.45 -2.07 6.62
N GLU A 159 -21.87 -2.51 5.49
CA GLU A 159 -20.41 -2.49 5.31
C GLU A 159 -19.89 -1.04 5.34
N THR A 160 -18.77 -0.87 6.05
CA THR A 160 -18.14 0.45 6.24
C THR A 160 -17.77 1.06 4.89
N PRO A 161 -18.30 2.25 4.55
CA PRO A 161 -17.97 2.92 3.30
C PRO A 161 -16.57 3.54 3.37
N GLU A 162 -15.99 3.83 2.21
CA GLU A 162 -14.72 4.57 2.11
C GLU A 162 -14.85 6.03 2.53
N GLY A 163 -16.06 6.58 2.44
CA GLY A 163 -16.43 7.92 2.88
C GLY A 163 -17.69 7.90 3.73
N GLU A 164 -18.58 8.85 3.53
CA GLU A 164 -19.91 8.85 4.15
C GLU A 164 -20.87 7.93 3.41
N PHE A 165 -21.83 7.33 4.13
CA PHE A 165 -22.88 6.54 3.51
C PHE A 165 -23.97 7.45 2.93
N THR A 166 -23.85 7.72 1.64
CA THR A 166 -24.75 8.62 0.91
C THR A 166 -25.87 7.87 0.18
N PRO A 167 -26.97 8.55 -0.25
CA PRO A 167 -27.97 7.95 -1.13
C PRO A 167 -27.40 7.48 -2.47
N GLU A 168 -26.40 8.19 -3.01
CA GLU A 168 -25.68 7.85 -4.24
C GLU A 168 -24.90 6.54 -4.08
N LEU A 169 -24.14 6.39 -2.99
CA LEU A 169 -23.44 5.13 -2.66
C LEU A 169 -24.44 3.98 -2.53
N ARG A 170 -25.56 4.20 -1.85
CA ARG A 170 -26.60 3.18 -1.72
C ARG A 170 -27.13 2.73 -3.08
N ALA A 171 -27.44 3.67 -3.97
CA ALA A 171 -27.94 3.38 -5.31
C ALA A 171 -26.89 2.63 -6.16
N CYS A 172 -25.60 2.97 -6.00
CA CYS A 172 -24.51 2.24 -6.63
C CYS A 172 -24.39 0.82 -6.07
N ARG A 173 -24.47 0.64 -4.75
CA ARG A 173 -24.44 -0.69 -4.11
C ARG A 173 -25.55 -1.60 -4.62
N GLU A 174 -26.77 -1.10 -4.80
CA GLU A 174 -27.88 -1.87 -5.37
C GLU A 174 -27.54 -2.41 -6.78
N LYS A 175 -26.98 -1.55 -7.63
CA LYS A 175 -26.59 -1.92 -8.99
C LYS A 175 -25.42 -2.92 -8.99
N ILE A 176 -24.40 -2.68 -8.18
CA ILE A 176 -23.23 -3.55 -8.04
C ILE A 176 -23.67 -4.92 -7.49
N TRP A 177 -24.53 -4.96 -6.49
CA TRP A 177 -25.11 -6.20 -5.98
C TRP A 177 -25.80 -7.01 -7.08
N ALA A 178 -26.68 -6.38 -7.83
CA ALA A 178 -27.39 -7.05 -8.94
C ALA A 178 -26.43 -7.58 -10.02
N ALA A 179 -25.32 -6.89 -10.26
CA ALA A 179 -24.33 -7.27 -11.25
C ALA A 179 -23.39 -8.39 -10.77
N LEU A 180 -23.00 -8.40 -9.50
CA LEU A 180 -21.95 -9.27 -8.97
C LEU A 180 -22.47 -10.49 -8.18
N HIS A 181 -23.54 -10.35 -7.42
CA HIS A 181 -24.03 -11.43 -6.57
C HIS A 181 -24.43 -12.74 -7.31
N PRO A 182 -24.80 -12.71 -8.59
CA PRO A 182 -24.98 -13.95 -9.36
C PRO A 182 -23.69 -14.75 -9.60
N TYR A 183 -22.52 -14.17 -9.36
CA TYR A 183 -21.23 -14.83 -9.52
C TYR A 183 -20.72 -15.36 -8.19
N GLN A 184 -19.85 -16.36 -8.27
CA GLN A 184 -19.13 -16.90 -7.10
C GLN A 184 -17.67 -16.46 -7.14
N MET A 185 -17.05 -16.38 -5.97
CA MET A 185 -15.64 -16.13 -5.80
C MET A 185 -14.95 -17.39 -5.22
N LYS A 186 -14.16 -18.09 -6.05
CA LYS A 186 -13.35 -19.22 -5.61
C LYS A 186 -12.26 -18.76 -4.65
N LEU A 187 -11.98 -19.50 -3.58
CA LEU A 187 -10.86 -19.25 -2.70
C LEU A 187 -9.68 -20.15 -3.07
N ILE A 188 -8.59 -19.55 -3.56
CA ILE A 188 -7.35 -20.25 -3.89
C ILE A 188 -6.32 -19.99 -2.80
N ARG A 189 -6.03 -21.02 -2.00
CA ARG A 189 -4.98 -20.98 -0.97
C ARG A 189 -3.63 -21.27 -1.57
N MET A 190 -2.68 -20.39 -1.29
CA MET A 190 -1.31 -20.49 -1.75
C MET A 190 -0.43 -21.03 -0.63
N SER A 191 0.36 -22.09 -0.89
CA SER A 191 1.29 -22.67 0.07
C SER A 191 2.38 -23.51 -0.65
N PRO A 192 3.70 -23.24 -0.48
CA PRO A 192 4.21 -22.11 0.29
C PRO A 192 3.99 -20.77 -0.41
N ALA A 193 3.79 -19.72 0.37
CA ALA A 193 3.66 -18.36 -0.11
C ALA A 193 4.11 -17.38 0.98
N ALA A 194 4.45 -16.15 0.59
CA ALA A 194 4.71 -15.07 1.54
C ALA A 194 3.95 -13.82 1.10
N PHE A 195 3.34 -13.18 2.07
CA PHE A 195 2.61 -11.92 1.93
C PHE A 195 3.38 -10.83 2.67
N ILE A 196 3.92 -9.89 1.91
CA ILE A 196 4.73 -8.79 2.44
C ILE A 196 3.95 -7.50 2.21
N HIS A 197 3.35 -6.99 3.27
CA HIS A 197 2.59 -5.75 3.25
C HIS A 197 3.46 -4.58 3.66
N PHE A 198 3.36 -3.45 2.96
CA PHE A 198 4.09 -2.21 3.22
C PHE A 198 3.22 -0.98 2.99
N GLY A 199 1.97 -1.05 3.44
CA GLY A 199 0.96 0.00 3.31
C GLY A 199 1.21 1.24 4.17
N THR A 200 2.21 1.23 5.05
CA THR A 200 2.64 2.38 5.84
C THR A 200 4.14 2.62 5.70
N THR A 201 4.57 3.87 5.88
CA THR A 201 6.00 4.23 5.87
C THR A 201 6.78 3.44 6.91
N ARG A 202 6.18 3.16 8.07
CA ARG A 202 6.80 2.39 9.14
C ARG A 202 7.02 0.93 8.75
N GLU A 203 6.05 0.29 8.10
CA GLU A 203 6.20 -1.09 7.60
C GLU A 203 7.27 -1.16 6.52
N LEU A 204 7.28 -0.21 5.58
CA LEU A 204 8.30 -0.12 4.57
C LEU A 204 9.70 0.05 5.19
N LEU A 205 9.85 0.97 6.15
CA LEU A 205 11.12 1.18 6.84
C LEU A 205 11.61 -0.08 7.55
N HIS A 206 10.71 -0.76 8.28
CA HIS A 206 11.04 -2.03 8.93
C HIS A 206 11.49 -3.09 7.89
N LEU A 207 10.78 -3.21 6.78
CA LEU A 207 11.15 -4.12 5.69
C LEU A 207 12.54 -3.80 5.12
N MET A 208 12.86 -2.54 4.90
CA MET A 208 14.13 -2.09 4.29
C MET A 208 15.34 -2.15 5.26
N THR A 209 15.09 -2.39 6.54
CA THR A 209 16.10 -2.47 7.59
C THR A 209 16.11 -3.85 8.27
N GLU A 210 15.41 -4.01 9.38
CA GLU A 210 15.40 -5.23 10.19
C GLU A 210 14.71 -6.42 9.48
N GLY A 211 13.60 -6.16 8.77
CA GLY A 211 12.81 -7.19 8.08
C GLY A 211 13.49 -7.81 6.87
N MET A 212 14.52 -7.15 6.33
CA MET A 212 15.22 -7.59 5.12
C MET A 212 15.91 -8.96 5.29
N GLU A 213 16.37 -9.29 6.48
CA GLU A 213 17.14 -10.52 6.74
C GLU A 213 16.37 -11.80 6.40
N GLN A 214 15.06 -11.81 6.63
CA GLN A 214 14.21 -12.97 6.32
C GLN A 214 14.03 -13.20 4.81
N PHE A 215 14.32 -12.21 3.96
CA PHE A 215 14.17 -12.27 2.50
C PHE A 215 15.49 -12.33 1.73
N THR A 216 16.61 -12.54 2.40
CA THR A 216 17.94 -12.68 1.76
C THR A 216 18.00 -13.84 0.77
N HIS A 217 17.19 -14.88 0.96
CA HIS A 217 17.05 -16.00 0.02
C HIS A 217 16.49 -15.59 -1.35
N LEU A 218 15.83 -14.41 -1.45
CA LEU A 218 15.36 -13.79 -2.70
C LEU A 218 16.46 -12.94 -3.37
N GLY A 219 17.63 -12.85 -2.77
CA GLY A 219 18.73 -11.98 -3.23
C GLY A 219 18.59 -10.53 -2.76
N TRP A 220 17.66 -10.26 -1.82
CA TRP A 220 17.50 -8.93 -1.25
C TRP A 220 18.65 -8.59 -0.31
N GLN A 221 19.06 -7.33 -0.31
CA GLN A 221 20.19 -6.83 0.46
C GLN A 221 19.85 -5.45 1.02
N ALA A 222 20.09 -5.24 2.29
CA ALA A 222 19.89 -3.96 2.95
C ALA A 222 20.86 -2.86 2.47
N ARG A 223 21.92 -3.24 1.76
CA ARG A 223 22.93 -2.33 1.20
C ARG A 223 23.20 -2.68 -0.25
N ILE A 224 22.87 -1.76 -1.16
CA ILE A 224 23.04 -1.94 -2.59
C ILE A 224 23.63 -0.67 -3.18
N ASN A 225 24.73 -0.79 -3.92
CA ASN A 225 25.37 0.35 -4.60
C ASN A 225 25.64 1.54 -3.67
N THR A 226 26.29 1.26 -2.52
CA THR A 226 26.67 2.24 -1.52
C THR A 226 28.09 1.97 -1.03
N ASN A 227 28.76 3.02 -0.56
CA ASN A 227 30.07 2.91 0.08
C ASN A 227 30.00 2.48 1.54
N SER A 228 28.81 2.49 2.15
CA SER A 228 28.63 2.13 3.57
C SER A 228 28.69 0.63 3.79
N GLN A 229 29.40 0.22 4.84
CA GLN A 229 29.44 -1.16 5.35
C GLN A 229 28.73 -1.28 6.71
N GLU A 230 28.20 -0.18 7.23
CA GLU A 230 27.51 -0.15 8.52
C GLU A 230 26.23 -1.01 8.48
N LYS A 231 25.98 -1.76 9.54
CA LYS A 231 24.87 -2.72 9.62
C LYS A 231 23.65 -2.19 10.37
N SER A 232 23.80 -1.10 11.11
CA SER A 232 22.73 -0.50 11.91
C SER A 232 21.63 0.17 11.08
N TYR A 233 21.89 0.41 9.77
CA TYR A 233 20.93 1.02 8.84
C TYR A 233 21.03 0.40 7.43
N GLY A 234 19.97 0.59 6.62
CA GLY A 234 19.96 0.21 5.22
C GLY A 234 20.40 1.35 4.30
N ALA A 235 20.99 1.03 3.14
CA ALA A 235 21.39 2.04 2.16
C ALA A 235 21.32 1.54 0.71
N GLY A 236 20.74 2.34 -0.18
CA GLY A 236 20.65 2.08 -1.62
C GLY A 236 21.11 3.26 -2.47
N ASN A 237 21.93 3.04 -3.50
CA ASN A 237 22.39 4.07 -4.44
C ASN A 237 22.89 5.37 -3.77
N SER A 238 23.59 5.26 -2.65
CA SER A 238 23.92 6.41 -1.80
C SER A 238 25.38 6.47 -1.45
N TYR A 239 25.88 7.70 -1.27
CA TYR A 239 27.19 7.96 -0.70
C TYR A 239 27.03 8.53 0.73
N ILE A 240 27.69 7.90 1.69
CA ILE A 240 27.65 8.29 3.10
C ILE A 240 29.07 8.53 3.57
N SER A 241 29.38 9.78 3.94
CA SER A 241 30.68 10.15 4.47
C SER A 241 30.98 9.37 5.75
N LEU A 242 32.24 8.93 5.93
CA LEU A 242 32.70 8.31 7.18
C LEU A 242 32.58 9.24 8.42
N ARG A 243 32.33 10.53 8.22
CA ARG A 243 32.10 11.53 9.26
C ARG A 243 30.64 12.01 9.31
N ALA A 244 29.74 11.34 8.63
CA ALA A 244 28.31 11.46 8.85
C ALA A 244 27.89 10.46 9.91
N ASP A 245 26.95 10.86 10.76
CA ASP A 245 26.35 10.00 11.77
C ASP A 245 24.94 9.62 11.32
N VAL A 246 24.64 8.31 11.25
CA VAL A 246 23.33 7.81 10.84
C VAL A 246 22.79 6.87 11.90
N GLY A 247 21.67 7.26 12.49
CA GLY A 247 20.99 6.53 13.53
C GLY A 247 20.47 5.15 13.06
N ALA A 248 20.42 4.22 14.02
CA ALA A 248 20.00 2.84 13.78
C ALA A 248 18.56 2.75 13.24
N GLY A 249 18.29 1.70 12.46
CA GLY A 249 16.97 1.47 11.87
C GLY A 249 16.56 2.47 10.80
N SER A 250 17.50 3.28 10.29
CA SER A 250 17.26 4.23 9.20
C SER A 250 17.49 3.60 7.82
N TYR A 251 16.89 4.17 6.78
CA TYR A 251 17.09 3.80 5.38
C TYR A 251 17.45 5.02 4.54
N ILE A 252 18.57 4.94 3.83
CA ILE A 252 19.12 6.02 3.00
C ILE A 252 19.12 5.59 1.54
N GLU A 253 18.44 6.32 0.67
CA GLU A 253 18.44 6.00 -0.76
C GLU A 253 18.64 7.23 -1.64
N ASP A 254 19.30 7.02 -2.79
CA ASP A 254 19.54 8.06 -3.81
C ASP A 254 20.10 9.37 -3.27
N SER A 255 20.87 9.31 -2.19
CA SER A 255 21.26 10.47 -1.41
C SER A 255 22.77 10.58 -1.21
N TYR A 256 23.21 11.80 -0.98
CA TYR A 256 24.59 12.13 -0.63
C TYR A 256 24.63 12.76 0.77
N LEU A 257 25.25 12.05 1.72
CA LEU A 257 25.44 12.54 3.09
C LEU A 257 26.91 12.93 3.26
N HIS A 258 27.15 14.24 3.29
CA HIS A 258 28.50 14.81 3.44
C HIS A 258 28.94 14.85 4.92
N HIS A 259 30.16 15.31 5.13
CA HIS A 259 30.76 15.45 6.44
C HIS A 259 29.92 16.34 7.37
N GLY A 260 29.75 15.90 8.63
CA GLY A 260 29.02 16.64 9.66
C GLY A 260 27.49 16.48 9.60
N THR A 261 26.99 15.71 8.62
CA THR A 261 25.55 15.36 8.58
C THR A 261 25.21 14.43 9.75
N VAL A 262 24.08 14.69 10.41
CA VAL A 262 23.54 13.86 11.48
C VAL A 262 22.12 13.45 11.09
N VAL A 263 21.85 12.16 10.99
CA VAL A 263 20.52 11.60 10.77
C VAL A 263 20.11 10.82 12.03
N GLY A 264 18.98 11.16 12.60
CA GLY A 264 18.45 10.45 13.77
C GLY A 264 18.08 9.00 13.47
N GLU A 265 17.64 8.28 14.49
CA GLU A 265 17.21 6.89 14.36
C GLU A 265 15.88 6.78 13.57
N ARG A 266 15.68 5.64 12.91
CA ARG A 266 14.41 5.29 12.22
C ARG A 266 13.96 6.34 11.21
N CYS A 267 14.91 6.90 10.46
CA CYS A 267 14.63 7.86 9.40
C CYS A 267 14.58 7.20 8.03
N VAL A 268 13.82 7.79 7.11
CA VAL A 268 13.88 7.53 5.67
C VAL A 268 14.42 8.79 5.00
N ILE A 269 15.59 8.67 4.37
CA ILE A 269 16.25 9.77 3.64
C ILE A 269 16.31 9.37 2.17
N SER A 270 15.62 10.09 1.31
CA SER A 270 15.48 9.75 -0.10
C SER A 270 15.67 10.97 -1.02
N GLY A 271 16.52 10.83 -2.04
CA GLY A 271 16.67 11.79 -3.12
C GLY A 271 17.25 13.15 -2.71
N VAL A 272 18.06 13.23 -1.64
CA VAL A 272 18.58 14.50 -1.11
C VAL A 272 20.10 14.53 -1.03
N THR A 273 20.64 15.76 -0.91
CA THR A 273 22.02 16.00 -0.53
C THR A 273 22.05 16.75 0.80
N LEU A 274 22.66 16.15 1.81
CA LEU A 274 22.85 16.72 3.14
C LEU A 274 24.33 17.07 3.33
N ASP A 275 24.60 18.31 3.76
CA ASP A 275 25.96 18.83 3.98
C ASP A 275 26.01 19.54 5.35
N GLY A 276 26.21 18.75 6.40
CA GLY A 276 26.29 19.23 7.76
C GLY A 276 24.95 19.50 8.46
N GLN A 277 23.81 19.21 7.81
CA GLN A 277 22.49 19.36 8.45
C GLN A 277 22.19 18.19 9.40
N SER A 278 21.26 18.46 10.33
CA SER A 278 20.72 17.47 11.25
C SER A 278 19.27 17.17 10.91
N VAL A 279 18.93 15.88 10.84
CA VAL A 279 17.55 15.38 10.64
C VAL A 279 17.11 14.69 11.92
N PRO A 280 15.98 15.08 12.54
CA PRO A 280 15.50 14.46 13.77
C PRO A 280 15.10 12.98 13.54
N ALA A 281 15.07 12.20 14.63
CA ALA A 281 14.62 10.81 14.59
C ALA A 281 13.16 10.67 14.09
N ASP A 282 12.80 9.47 13.66
CA ASP A 282 11.46 9.12 13.19
C ASP A 282 10.93 10.00 12.04
N THR A 283 11.83 10.44 11.15
CA THR A 283 11.55 11.41 10.08
C THR A 283 11.69 10.78 8.71
N VAL A 284 10.77 11.12 7.81
CA VAL A 284 10.93 10.97 6.36
C VAL A 284 11.39 12.31 5.79
N LEU A 285 12.48 12.30 5.04
CA LEU A 285 12.99 13.44 4.27
C LEU A 285 13.14 13.02 2.82
N HIS A 286 12.27 13.51 1.95
CA HIS A 286 12.18 13.06 0.56
C HIS A 286 12.29 14.23 -0.42
N GLY A 287 13.32 14.20 -1.25
CA GLY A 287 13.58 15.19 -2.31
C GLY A 287 12.86 14.86 -3.60
N LEU A 288 12.19 15.85 -4.16
CA LEU A 288 11.47 15.75 -5.42
C LEU A 288 11.93 16.84 -6.39
N LYS A 289 12.12 16.47 -7.66
CA LYS A 289 12.35 17.41 -8.75
C LYS A 289 11.03 17.65 -9.47
N LEU A 290 10.61 18.91 -9.55
CA LEU A 290 9.38 19.34 -10.23
C LEU A 290 9.58 19.35 -11.75
N GLN A 291 8.47 19.37 -12.51
CA GLN A 291 8.50 19.41 -13.98
C GLN A 291 9.20 20.64 -14.55
N ASP A 292 9.14 21.77 -13.85
CA ASP A 292 9.83 23.03 -14.21
C ASP A 292 11.31 23.05 -13.84
N GLY A 293 11.84 21.95 -13.27
CA GLY A 293 13.24 21.79 -12.90
C GLY A 293 13.59 22.28 -11.49
N ARG A 294 12.66 22.88 -10.76
CA ARG A 294 12.83 23.26 -9.36
C ARG A 294 12.70 22.04 -8.45
N PHE A 295 12.93 22.24 -7.16
CA PHE A 295 12.98 21.17 -6.15
C PHE A 295 12.10 21.51 -4.96
N VAL A 296 11.54 20.48 -4.38
CA VAL A 296 10.87 20.48 -3.08
C VAL A 296 11.41 19.34 -2.24
N VAL A 297 11.46 19.51 -0.93
CA VAL A 297 11.80 18.45 0.01
C VAL A 297 10.65 18.29 0.98
N ARG A 298 10.05 17.12 0.96
CA ARG A 298 8.99 16.75 1.90
C ARG A 298 9.61 16.28 3.19
N MET A 299 9.04 16.67 4.33
CA MET A 299 9.48 16.26 5.65
C MET A 299 8.27 15.98 6.52
N TYR A 300 8.14 14.76 7.03
CA TYR A 300 7.04 14.33 7.90
C TYR A 300 7.48 13.16 8.80
N GLY A 301 6.69 12.84 9.80
CA GLY A 301 6.98 11.74 10.71
C GLY A 301 6.73 10.37 10.07
N VAL A 302 7.57 9.37 10.38
CA VAL A 302 7.40 7.98 9.90
C VAL A 302 6.03 7.39 10.24
N CYS A 303 5.42 7.86 11.31
CA CYS A 303 4.08 7.43 11.74
C CYS A 303 2.94 8.36 11.29
N ASP A 304 3.24 9.43 10.56
CA ASP A 304 2.19 10.33 10.07
C ASP A 304 1.36 9.65 8.97
N ASN A 305 0.07 9.93 9.00
CA ASN A 305 -0.86 9.50 7.97
C ASN A 305 -1.19 10.71 7.06
N PRO A 306 -0.88 10.68 5.76
CA PRO A 306 -1.17 11.80 4.86
C PRO A 306 -2.65 12.18 4.79
N LYS A 307 -3.56 11.27 5.11
CA LYS A 307 -5.01 11.52 5.17
C LYS A 307 -5.43 12.37 6.36
N GLU A 308 -4.60 12.44 7.39
CA GLU A 308 -4.87 13.21 8.59
C GLU A 308 -4.34 14.64 8.44
N ALA A 309 -5.06 15.58 9.03
CA ALA A 309 -4.65 16.97 9.06
C ALA A 309 -3.58 17.21 10.15
N ALA A 310 -2.51 16.41 10.13
CA ALA A 310 -1.45 16.44 11.13
C ALA A 310 -0.07 16.19 10.50
N LEU A 311 0.95 16.87 11.01
CA LEU A 311 2.36 16.75 10.63
C LEU A 311 3.22 16.71 11.89
N PHE A 312 4.02 15.64 12.08
CA PHE A 312 4.72 15.34 13.33
C PHE A 312 3.79 15.39 14.56
N GLY A 313 2.57 14.83 14.39
CA GLY A 313 1.53 14.86 15.43
C GLY A 313 0.89 16.23 15.69
N LYS A 314 1.30 17.30 14.99
CA LYS A 314 0.72 18.65 15.11
C LYS A 314 -0.40 18.82 14.09
N LYS A 315 -1.54 19.36 14.50
CA LYS A 315 -2.63 19.69 13.58
C LYS A 315 -2.23 20.86 12.68
N ILE A 316 -2.46 20.72 11.36
CA ILE A 316 -2.18 21.72 10.34
C ILE A 316 -3.44 22.26 9.64
N GLY A 317 -4.63 21.78 10.03
CA GLY A 317 -5.91 22.29 9.54
C GLY A 317 -6.41 21.64 8.25
N GLU A 318 -5.55 20.97 7.49
CA GLU A 318 -5.88 20.27 6.24
C GLU A 318 -4.99 19.04 6.03
N PRO A 319 -5.40 18.05 5.22
CA PRO A 319 -4.59 16.87 4.95
C PRO A 319 -3.22 17.22 4.35
N LEU A 320 -2.20 16.39 4.59
CA LEU A 320 -0.82 16.62 4.12
C LEU A 320 -0.73 16.77 2.60
N TRP A 321 -1.56 16.08 1.85
CA TRP A 321 -1.56 16.15 0.38
C TRP A 321 -2.15 17.44 -0.20
N THR A 322 -2.85 18.26 0.59
CA THR A 322 -3.36 19.56 0.19
C THR A 322 -2.64 20.72 0.84
N ALA A 323 -1.90 20.44 1.93
CA ALA A 323 -1.23 21.46 2.73
C ALA A 323 0.01 22.02 2.02
N ALA A 324 0.05 23.31 1.77
CA ALA A 324 1.19 24.01 1.15
C ALA A 324 2.27 24.31 2.20
N VAL A 325 2.93 23.27 2.75
CA VAL A 325 3.92 23.40 3.83
C VAL A 325 5.38 23.22 3.37
N TYR A 326 5.61 22.81 2.12
CA TYR A 326 6.94 22.52 1.61
C TYR A 326 7.46 23.61 0.69
N PRO A 327 8.58 24.29 1.01
CA PRO A 327 9.09 25.40 0.18
C PRO A 327 9.73 24.89 -1.12
N ILE A 328 9.39 25.56 -2.24
CA ILE A 328 9.96 25.31 -3.56
C ILE A 328 11.26 26.10 -3.69
N ARG A 329 12.35 25.45 -4.20
CA ARG A 329 13.66 26.10 -4.39
C ARG A 329 14.29 25.67 -5.72
N ASN A 330 15.34 26.38 -6.14
CA ASN A 330 16.02 26.13 -7.40
C ASN A 330 16.99 24.94 -7.32
N THR A 331 17.48 24.60 -6.13
CA THR A 331 18.37 23.47 -5.88
C THR A 331 17.87 22.58 -4.76
N ILE A 332 18.28 21.31 -4.77
CA ILE A 332 17.92 20.37 -3.72
C ILE A 332 18.47 20.78 -2.35
N GLN A 333 19.68 21.36 -2.31
CA GLN A 333 20.33 21.82 -1.07
C GLN A 333 19.58 23.00 -0.45
N GLU A 334 19.11 23.95 -1.29
CA GLU A 334 18.27 25.06 -0.81
C GLU A 334 16.93 24.55 -0.30
N ALA A 335 16.31 23.57 -0.98
CA ALA A 335 15.04 22.97 -0.56
C ALA A 335 15.19 22.23 0.77
N VAL A 336 16.23 21.43 0.95
CA VAL A 336 16.59 20.78 2.22
C VAL A 336 16.68 21.82 3.34
N SER A 337 17.50 22.86 3.14
CA SER A 337 17.74 23.87 4.16
C SER A 337 16.47 24.65 4.51
N ALA A 338 15.64 24.95 3.52
CA ALA A 338 14.38 25.65 3.73
C ALA A 338 13.35 24.79 4.49
N THR A 339 13.24 23.51 4.15
CA THR A 339 12.32 22.56 4.81
C THR A 339 12.73 22.31 6.26
N LEU A 340 14.01 22.07 6.52
CA LEU A 340 14.51 21.88 7.90
C LEU A 340 14.29 23.13 8.75
N ARG A 341 14.50 24.34 8.19
CA ARG A 341 14.22 25.61 8.89
C ARG A 341 12.71 25.75 9.17
N ALA A 342 11.85 25.47 8.19
CA ALA A 342 10.40 25.52 8.39
C ALA A 342 9.96 24.57 9.52
N TYR A 343 10.56 23.39 9.62
CA TYR A 343 10.33 22.45 10.70
C TYR A 343 10.74 23.04 12.07
N GLU A 344 11.93 23.65 12.17
CA GLU A 344 12.43 24.32 13.38
C GLU A 344 11.51 25.48 13.81
N ASP A 345 10.98 26.23 12.83
CA ASP A 345 10.04 27.35 13.05
C ASP A 345 8.61 26.89 13.37
N GLY A 346 8.35 25.59 13.42
CA GLY A 346 7.05 25.01 13.77
C GLY A 346 6.14 24.64 12.62
N LEU A 347 6.69 24.48 11.41
CA LEU A 347 6.00 24.09 10.17
C LEU A 347 4.86 25.05 9.77
N PRO A 348 5.15 26.32 9.50
CA PRO A 348 4.16 27.24 8.98
C PRO A 348 3.73 26.81 7.57
N THR A 349 2.47 27.04 7.21
CA THR A 349 2.03 27.01 5.81
C THR A 349 2.72 28.13 5.06
N LEU A 350 3.31 27.83 3.90
CA LEU A 350 4.09 28.77 3.11
C LEU A 350 3.34 29.14 1.84
N GLU A 351 3.31 30.43 1.49
CA GLU A 351 2.68 30.90 0.24
C GLU A 351 3.35 30.33 -1.01
N ASP A 352 4.68 30.08 -0.95
CA ASP A 352 5.47 29.48 -2.01
C ASP A 352 5.64 27.96 -1.88
N GLY A 353 4.89 27.32 -0.98
CA GLY A 353 4.86 25.90 -0.78
C GLY A 353 3.99 25.20 -1.82
N ILE A 354 4.12 23.90 -1.89
CA ILE A 354 3.21 23.05 -2.66
C ILE A 354 2.54 22.02 -1.76
N ALA A 355 1.36 21.63 -2.16
CA ALA A 355 0.74 20.43 -1.60
C ALA A 355 1.54 19.19 -2.00
N ASP A 356 1.40 18.13 -1.24
CA ASP A 356 2.21 16.96 -1.38
C ASP A 356 1.94 16.15 -2.65
N PHE A 357 0.89 16.36 -3.36
CA PHE A 357 0.53 15.52 -4.53
C PHE A 357 -0.24 16.23 -5.61
#